data_aba8cdc6218aacd2ea0693fd2d86552d
#
_entry.id   aba8cdc6218aacd2ea0693fd2d86552d
#
_cell.length_a   1.000
_cell.length_b   1.000
_cell.length_c   1.000
_cell.angle_alpha   90.00
_cell.angle_beta   90.00
_cell.angle_gamma   90.00
#
_symmetry.space_group_name_H-M   'P 1'
#
loop_
_entity.id
_entity.type
_entity.pdbx_description
1 polymer ?
#
loop_
_entity_poly.entity_id
_entity_poly.type
_entity_poly.pdbx_seq_one_letter_code
_entity_poly.pdbx_strand_id
1 'polypeptide(L)'
;MHTRRLLFAMLALLLSGRAQAEKGPGGTSAREIMDRVTTTRKLDGSEAVIKMTVLGENGQAREREISMATKLYDGGKTEKRIYRFLSPADVQGTGILVYDYEAKPDDVWIYLPALRKTRRVVSTQRSQSFMGSEFSYGDLNIPSLDDFDYTLVKEEASGGEPCYVIDLTPKTKEIADAEGYSKKTYWVSKAKMAVVRGLYYDKDGKLLKELIAQDIKLLDPKNKRYRAMHMEMVNKQNGRKSVFETKKVSFTPSTKDDYFTTAYLERS
;
A
#
# COMPACT_ATOMS: atom_id res chain seq x y z
N MET A 1 8.78 67.97 -40.63
CA MET A 1 8.93 67.43 -39.24
C MET A 1 8.20 66.11 -39.16
N HIS A 2 8.93 65.00 -39.27
CA HIS A 2 8.37 63.65 -39.27
C HIS A 2 8.87 62.93 -38.04
N THR A 3 7.98 62.70 -37.09
CA THR A 3 8.25 61.90 -35.88
C THR A 3 7.92 60.42 -36.16
N ARG A 4 8.95 59.56 -36.28
CA ARG A 4 8.85 58.10 -36.34
C ARG A 4 8.59 57.56 -34.94
N ARG A 5 7.44 56.88 -34.72
CA ARG A 5 7.17 56.05 -33.57
C ARG A 5 7.72 54.66 -33.78
N LEU A 6 8.69 54.25 -32.95
CA LEU A 6 9.20 52.87 -32.84
C LEU A 6 8.26 52.09 -31.95
N LEU A 7 7.63 51.06 -32.52
CA LEU A 7 6.93 50.02 -31.79
C LEU A 7 7.96 48.98 -31.28
N PHE A 8 8.14 48.86 -29.96
CA PHE A 8 8.84 47.74 -29.34
C PHE A 8 7.84 46.57 -29.18
N ALA A 9 8.00 45.50 -29.97
CA ALA A 9 7.31 44.25 -29.77
C ALA A 9 8.07 43.43 -28.70
N MET A 10 7.49 43.35 -27.50
CA MET A 10 7.99 42.50 -26.42
C MET A 10 7.51 41.07 -26.65
N LEU A 11 8.40 40.22 -27.15
CA LEU A 11 8.16 38.79 -27.32
C LEU A 11 8.30 38.09 -25.95
N ALA A 12 7.17 37.79 -25.27
CA ALA A 12 7.15 37.03 -24.08
C ALA A 12 7.39 35.53 -24.39
N LEU A 13 8.61 35.04 -24.16
CA LEU A 13 8.92 33.62 -24.16
C LEU A 13 8.23 32.97 -22.97
N LEU A 14 7.13 32.25 -23.21
CA LEU A 14 6.55 31.30 -22.25
C LEU A 14 7.47 30.08 -22.17
N LEU A 15 8.38 30.08 -21.22
CA LEU A 15 9.10 28.87 -20.80
C LEU A 15 8.09 27.97 -20.08
N SER A 16 7.48 27.03 -20.82
CA SER A 16 6.81 25.87 -20.26
C SER A 16 7.88 24.95 -19.66
N GLY A 17 8.24 25.18 -18.40
CA GLY A 17 9.08 24.29 -17.63
C GLY A 17 8.35 22.98 -17.44
N ARG A 18 8.63 21.96 -18.28
CA ARG A 18 8.37 20.57 -17.93
C ARG A 18 9.23 20.29 -16.70
N ALA A 19 8.58 20.03 -15.55
CA ALA A 19 9.26 19.51 -14.39
C ALA A 19 9.96 18.21 -14.81
N GLN A 20 11.27 18.25 -14.97
CA GLN A 20 12.09 17.06 -15.13
C GLN A 20 12.02 16.31 -13.80
N ALA A 21 11.55 15.07 -13.84
CA ALA A 21 11.61 14.18 -12.68
C ALA A 21 13.08 14.13 -12.21
N GLU A 22 13.35 14.60 -10.98
CA GLU A 22 14.68 14.54 -10.40
C GLU A 22 15.14 13.08 -10.34
N LYS A 23 16.26 12.80 -11.02
CA LYS A 23 16.92 11.50 -10.96
C LYS A 23 17.82 11.50 -9.74
N GLY A 24 17.71 10.48 -8.92
CA GLY A 24 18.63 10.25 -7.79
C GLY A 24 20.06 9.96 -8.26
N PRO A 25 21.03 9.93 -7.33
CA PRO A 25 22.39 9.51 -7.60
C PRO A 25 22.41 8.13 -8.26
N GLY A 26 22.97 8.04 -9.48
CA GLY A 26 22.95 6.83 -10.31
C GLY A 26 21.86 6.79 -11.38
N GLY A 27 21.08 7.88 -11.57
CA GLY A 27 20.13 8.03 -12.69
C GLY A 27 18.78 7.28 -12.52
N THR A 28 18.52 6.61 -11.38
CA THR A 28 17.26 5.90 -11.13
C THR A 28 16.14 6.88 -10.76
N SER A 29 15.02 6.81 -11.46
CA SER A 29 13.85 7.66 -11.19
C SER A 29 13.06 7.18 -9.97
N ALA A 30 12.29 8.09 -9.33
CA ALA A 30 11.40 7.73 -8.22
C ALA A 30 10.39 6.63 -8.61
N ARG A 31 9.89 6.66 -9.85
CA ARG A 31 8.99 5.63 -10.38
C ARG A 31 9.68 4.26 -10.46
N GLU A 32 10.92 4.19 -10.94
CA GLU A 32 11.69 2.93 -10.99
C GLU A 32 11.98 2.37 -9.60
N ILE A 33 12.22 3.24 -8.60
CA ILE A 33 12.36 2.81 -7.20
C ILE A 33 11.05 2.19 -6.72
N MET A 34 9.91 2.84 -6.98
CA MET A 34 8.61 2.34 -6.55
C MET A 34 8.19 1.06 -7.30
N ASP A 35 8.55 0.90 -8.56
CA ASP A 35 8.39 -0.37 -9.29
C ASP A 35 9.16 -1.51 -8.60
N ARG A 36 10.40 -1.25 -8.19
CA ARG A 36 11.18 -2.22 -7.40
C ARG A 36 10.55 -2.53 -6.04
N VAL A 37 9.96 -1.53 -5.37
CA VAL A 37 9.22 -1.74 -4.11
C VAL A 37 8.02 -2.67 -4.33
N THR A 38 7.21 -2.43 -5.35
CA THR A 38 6.05 -3.28 -5.66
C THR A 38 6.48 -4.70 -6.00
N THR A 39 7.53 -4.83 -6.81
CA THR A 39 8.11 -6.13 -7.17
C THR A 39 8.64 -6.89 -5.96
N THR A 40 9.36 -6.21 -5.06
CA THR A 40 9.95 -6.82 -3.85
C THR A 40 8.88 -7.35 -2.88
N ARG A 41 7.69 -6.77 -2.85
CA ARG A 41 6.57 -7.23 -2.01
C ARG A 41 5.92 -8.52 -2.51
N LYS A 42 5.96 -8.81 -3.80
CA LYS A 42 5.29 -9.98 -4.40
C LYS A 42 6.01 -11.27 -4.03
N LEU A 43 5.31 -12.24 -3.46
CA LEU A 43 5.81 -13.58 -3.15
C LEU A 43 5.07 -14.62 -3.99
N ASP A 44 5.82 -15.51 -4.63
CA ASP A 44 5.25 -16.63 -5.38
C ASP A 44 4.79 -17.74 -4.43
N GLY A 45 3.74 -17.42 -3.68
CA GLY A 45 3.17 -18.29 -2.66
C GLY A 45 3.74 -18.02 -1.26
N SER A 46 2.87 -17.72 -0.33
CA SER A 46 3.20 -17.67 1.10
C SER A 46 1.98 -17.96 1.95
N GLU A 47 2.22 -18.50 3.14
CA GLU A 47 1.21 -18.69 4.17
C GLU A 47 1.69 -18.03 5.45
N ALA A 48 0.80 -17.34 6.17
CA ALA A 48 1.16 -16.61 7.37
C ALA A 48 0.03 -16.65 8.41
N VAL A 49 0.42 -16.46 9.67
CA VAL A 49 -0.50 -16.13 10.76
C VAL A 49 -0.11 -14.75 11.28
N ILE A 50 -1.09 -13.86 11.31
CA ILE A 50 -0.92 -12.45 11.65
C ILE A 50 -1.78 -12.14 12.86
N LYS A 51 -1.20 -11.46 13.85
CA LYS A 51 -1.92 -10.82 14.94
C LYS A 51 -2.19 -9.37 14.54
N MET A 52 -3.45 -8.97 14.54
CA MET A 52 -3.87 -7.58 14.37
C MET A 52 -4.36 -7.05 15.71
N THR A 53 -3.74 -5.96 16.18
CA THR A 53 -4.17 -5.25 17.40
C THR A 53 -4.67 -3.87 17.00
N VAL A 54 -5.89 -3.51 17.39
CA VAL A 54 -6.48 -2.18 17.22
C VAL A 54 -6.60 -1.53 18.59
N LEU A 55 -5.90 -0.40 18.77
CA LEU A 55 -5.92 0.41 19.97
C LEU A 55 -6.85 1.61 19.75
N GLY A 56 -7.91 1.70 20.54
CA GLY A 56 -8.80 2.85 20.55
C GLY A 56 -8.19 4.06 21.25
N GLU A 57 -8.84 5.22 21.16
CA GLU A 57 -8.43 6.48 21.82
C GLU A 57 -8.33 6.35 23.35
N ASN A 58 -9.13 5.49 23.94
CA ASN A 58 -9.14 5.20 25.39
C ASN A 58 -8.14 4.10 25.79
N GLY A 59 -7.26 3.66 24.89
CA GLY A 59 -6.28 2.61 25.13
C GLY A 59 -6.83 1.17 25.13
N GLN A 60 -8.13 0.97 24.90
CA GLN A 60 -8.68 -0.38 24.75
C GLN A 60 -8.11 -1.08 23.54
N ALA A 61 -7.55 -2.27 23.75
CA ALA A 61 -7.01 -3.12 22.71
C ALA A 61 -8.06 -4.14 22.25
N ARG A 62 -8.21 -4.29 20.93
CA ARG A 62 -8.94 -5.40 20.31
C ARG A 62 -7.96 -6.21 19.48
N GLU A 63 -7.82 -7.47 19.82
CA GLU A 63 -6.89 -8.37 19.16
C GLU A 63 -7.64 -9.32 18.22
N ARG A 64 -7.05 -9.63 17.09
CA ARG A 64 -7.56 -10.60 16.13
C ARG A 64 -6.41 -11.43 15.60
N GLU A 65 -6.65 -12.71 15.45
CA GLU A 65 -5.72 -13.60 14.74
C GLU A 65 -6.26 -13.90 13.37
N ILE A 66 -5.40 -13.82 12.37
CA ILE A 66 -5.76 -13.91 10.95
C ILE A 66 -4.80 -14.88 10.28
N SER A 67 -5.31 -15.92 9.62
CA SER A 67 -4.53 -16.66 8.63
C SER A 67 -4.57 -15.93 7.30
N MET A 68 -3.45 -15.96 6.58
CA MET A 68 -3.30 -15.39 5.26
C MET A 68 -2.60 -16.38 4.33
N ALA A 69 -3.06 -16.49 3.10
CA ALA A 69 -2.31 -17.13 2.03
C ALA A 69 -2.25 -16.20 0.83
N THR A 70 -1.12 -16.22 0.10
CA THR A 70 -0.92 -15.44 -1.13
C THR A 70 -0.32 -16.31 -2.22
N LYS A 71 -0.61 -16.00 -3.49
CA LYS A 71 0.03 -16.62 -4.65
C LYS A 71 0.02 -15.71 -5.86
N LEU A 72 1.08 -15.77 -6.66
CA LEU A 72 1.19 -15.04 -7.92
C LEU A 72 0.64 -15.87 -9.08
N TYR A 73 0.03 -15.17 -10.02
CA TYR A 73 -0.50 -15.70 -11.27
C TYR A 73 -0.07 -14.82 -12.44
N ASP A 74 -0.24 -15.31 -13.66
CA ASP A 74 -0.01 -14.56 -14.91
C ASP A 74 1.40 -13.95 -14.97
N GLY A 75 2.42 -14.70 -14.55
CA GLY A 75 3.79 -14.19 -14.52
C GLY A 75 4.04 -13.07 -13.50
N GLY A 76 3.24 -13.00 -12.43
CA GLY A 76 3.34 -11.99 -11.37
C GLY A 76 2.48 -10.74 -11.62
N LYS A 77 1.65 -10.72 -12.68
CA LYS A 77 0.71 -9.62 -12.98
C LYS A 77 -0.55 -9.65 -12.13
N THR A 78 -0.85 -10.78 -11.52
CA THR A 78 -1.98 -10.96 -10.60
C THR A 78 -1.47 -11.55 -9.29
N GLU A 79 -1.75 -10.93 -8.14
CA GLU A 79 -1.57 -11.54 -6.82
C GLU A 79 -2.94 -11.88 -6.26
N LYS A 80 -3.17 -13.14 -5.88
CA LYS A 80 -4.37 -13.51 -5.14
C LYS A 80 -4.01 -13.68 -3.67
N ARG A 81 -4.87 -13.15 -2.81
CA ARG A 81 -4.72 -13.20 -1.35
C ARG A 81 -6.02 -13.62 -0.70
N ILE A 82 -5.93 -14.50 0.27
CA ILE A 82 -7.05 -14.84 1.14
C ILE A 82 -6.68 -14.59 2.59
N TYR A 83 -7.59 -13.98 3.32
CA TYR A 83 -7.50 -13.78 4.76
C TYR A 83 -8.67 -14.48 5.42
N ARG A 84 -8.42 -15.13 6.57
CA ARG A 84 -9.47 -15.73 7.39
C ARG A 84 -9.22 -15.36 8.85
N PHE A 85 -10.21 -14.78 9.49
CA PHE A 85 -10.16 -14.45 10.91
C PHE A 85 -10.34 -15.73 11.73
N LEU A 86 -9.35 -16.02 12.58
CA LEU A 86 -9.32 -17.20 13.44
C LEU A 86 -9.90 -16.91 14.81
N SER A 87 -9.74 -15.69 15.31
CA SER A 87 -10.25 -15.22 16.60
C SER A 87 -10.42 -13.68 16.57
N PRO A 88 -11.18 -13.11 17.52
CA PRO A 88 -12.08 -13.74 18.51
C PRO A 88 -13.37 -14.25 17.88
N ALA A 89 -14.26 -14.84 18.69
CA ALA A 89 -15.47 -15.52 18.23
C ALA A 89 -16.45 -14.63 17.41
N ASP A 90 -16.50 -13.32 17.70
CA ASP A 90 -17.37 -12.36 17.00
C ASP A 90 -16.99 -12.11 15.52
N VAL A 91 -15.73 -12.36 15.15
CA VAL A 91 -15.23 -12.24 13.78
C VAL A 91 -14.74 -13.56 13.19
N GLN A 92 -14.71 -14.64 13.98
CA GLN A 92 -14.22 -15.94 13.55
C GLN A 92 -14.90 -16.43 12.29
N GLY A 93 -14.13 -16.96 11.34
CA GLY A 93 -14.62 -17.43 10.05
C GLY A 93 -14.91 -16.31 9.02
N THR A 94 -14.87 -15.02 9.41
CA THR A 94 -14.88 -13.94 8.42
C THR A 94 -13.73 -14.13 7.45
N GLY A 95 -14.03 -14.10 6.16
CA GLY A 95 -13.06 -14.29 5.10
C GLY A 95 -12.97 -13.08 4.18
N ILE A 96 -11.78 -12.78 3.66
CA ILE A 96 -11.57 -11.76 2.64
C ILE A 96 -10.72 -12.37 1.53
N LEU A 97 -11.21 -12.29 0.30
CA LEU A 97 -10.50 -12.73 -0.90
C LEU A 97 -10.19 -11.51 -1.76
N VAL A 98 -8.95 -11.36 -2.17
CA VAL A 98 -8.47 -10.25 -3.00
C VAL A 98 -7.80 -10.82 -4.23
N TYR A 99 -8.19 -10.32 -5.41
CA TYR A 99 -7.43 -10.45 -6.64
C TYR A 99 -6.90 -9.08 -6.98
N ASP A 100 -5.60 -8.92 -6.78
CA ASP A 100 -4.84 -7.68 -7.03
C ASP A 100 -4.25 -7.78 -8.44
N TYR A 101 -4.70 -6.91 -9.33
CA TYR A 101 -4.30 -6.90 -10.73
C TYR A 101 -3.41 -5.70 -11.04
N GLU A 102 -2.38 -5.92 -11.84
CA GLU A 102 -1.49 -4.84 -12.30
C GLU A 102 -2.20 -3.85 -13.24
N ALA A 103 -3.09 -4.35 -14.13
CA ALA A 103 -3.62 -3.57 -15.26
C ALA A 103 -5.11 -3.22 -15.17
N LYS A 104 -5.81 -3.58 -14.10
CA LYS A 104 -7.23 -3.28 -13.90
C LYS A 104 -7.56 -3.17 -12.41
N PRO A 105 -8.72 -2.61 -12.04
CA PRO A 105 -9.17 -2.54 -10.66
C PRO A 105 -9.24 -3.92 -10.00
N ASP A 106 -8.90 -3.96 -8.71
CA ASP A 106 -8.92 -5.18 -7.89
C ASP A 106 -10.32 -5.72 -7.71
N ASP A 107 -10.41 -7.04 -7.57
CA ASP A 107 -11.61 -7.71 -7.10
C ASP A 107 -11.45 -8.09 -5.63
N VAL A 108 -12.39 -7.66 -4.79
CA VAL A 108 -12.39 -7.95 -3.36
C VAL A 108 -13.74 -8.53 -2.95
N TRP A 109 -13.72 -9.68 -2.27
CA TRP A 109 -14.92 -10.30 -1.70
C TRP A 109 -14.75 -10.47 -0.19
N ILE A 110 -15.83 -10.22 0.54
CA ILE A 110 -15.92 -10.45 1.98
C ILE A 110 -17.01 -11.47 2.24
N TYR A 111 -16.66 -12.54 2.95
CA TYR A 111 -17.61 -13.49 3.52
C TYR A 111 -17.87 -13.17 4.99
N LEU A 112 -19.13 -13.07 5.36
CA LEU A 112 -19.59 -12.83 6.72
C LEU A 112 -20.36 -14.06 7.22
N PRO A 113 -19.78 -14.88 8.12
CA PRO A 113 -20.38 -16.11 8.61
C PRO A 113 -21.77 -15.92 9.24
N ALA A 114 -21.94 -14.84 10.03
CA ALA A 114 -23.22 -14.50 10.65
C ALA A 114 -24.37 -14.32 9.66
N LEU A 115 -24.04 -13.88 8.44
CA LEU A 115 -25.01 -13.68 7.34
C LEU A 115 -25.01 -14.84 6.34
N ARG A 116 -24.05 -15.76 6.44
CA ARG A 116 -23.75 -16.82 5.45
C ARG A 116 -23.72 -16.26 4.03
N LYS A 117 -23.11 -15.09 3.85
CA LYS A 117 -23.17 -14.35 2.60
C LYS A 117 -21.83 -13.77 2.22
N THR A 118 -21.46 -14.00 0.94
CA THR A 118 -20.34 -13.32 0.30
C THR A 118 -20.86 -12.07 -0.42
N ARG A 119 -20.13 -10.96 -0.26
CA ARG A 119 -20.38 -9.72 -1.01
C ARG A 119 -19.10 -9.21 -1.65
N ARG A 120 -19.21 -8.63 -2.84
CA ARG A 120 -18.12 -7.92 -3.48
C ARG A 120 -17.99 -6.51 -2.88
N VAL A 121 -16.76 -6.09 -2.60
CA VAL A 121 -16.41 -4.71 -2.23
C VAL A 121 -16.10 -3.95 -3.51
N VAL A 122 -16.76 -2.81 -3.72
CA VAL A 122 -16.51 -1.98 -4.91
C VAL A 122 -15.24 -1.15 -4.72
N SER A 123 -14.54 -0.85 -5.82
CA SER A 123 -13.25 -0.11 -5.82
C SER A 123 -13.31 1.27 -5.15
N THR A 124 -14.48 1.93 -5.15
CA THR A 124 -14.71 3.20 -4.44
C THR A 124 -14.62 3.11 -2.92
N GLN A 125 -14.51 1.90 -2.36
CA GLN A 125 -14.43 1.65 -0.92
C GLN A 125 -12.98 1.36 -0.45
N ARG A 126 -11.96 1.60 -1.28
CA ARG A 126 -10.55 1.35 -0.93
C ARG A 126 -10.09 2.16 0.27
N SER A 127 -10.59 3.38 0.45
CA SER A 127 -10.31 4.24 1.61
C SER A 127 -10.96 3.79 2.91
N GLN A 128 -11.90 2.84 2.87
CA GLN A 128 -12.56 2.35 4.08
C GLN A 128 -11.59 1.56 4.97
N SER A 129 -11.80 1.67 6.27
CA SER A 129 -11.03 0.97 7.29
C SER A 129 -11.09 -0.55 7.09
N PHE A 130 -9.94 -1.21 7.06
CA PHE A 130 -9.84 -2.67 7.05
C PHE A 130 -10.25 -3.21 8.43
N MET A 131 -11.45 -3.75 8.50
CA MET A 131 -12.00 -4.38 9.71
C MET A 131 -11.89 -3.51 10.97
N GLY A 132 -12.06 -2.19 10.84
CA GLY A 132 -12.00 -1.24 11.96
C GLY A 132 -10.59 -0.86 12.43
N SER A 133 -9.55 -1.26 11.70
CA SER A 133 -8.17 -0.84 11.94
C SER A 133 -7.87 0.54 11.32
N GLU A 134 -6.71 1.11 11.61
CA GLU A 134 -6.23 2.34 10.97
C GLU A 134 -5.67 2.09 9.56
N PHE A 135 -5.46 0.84 9.16
CA PHE A 135 -5.21 0.49 7.76
C PHE A 135 -6.51 0.54 6.96
N SER A 136 -6.46 1.07 5.78
CA SER A 136 -7.54 0.96 4.80
C SER A 136 -7.37 -0.30 3.94
N TYR A 137 -8.41 -0.69 3.18
CA TYR A 137 -8.27 -1.75 2.18
C TYR A 137 -7.21 -1.38 1.14
N GLY A 138 -7.10 -0.10 0.75
CA GLY A 138 -6.08 0.39 -0.17
C GLY A 138 -4.66 0.32 0.38
N ASP A 139 -4.47 0.52 1.70
CA ASP A 139 -3.15 0.44 2.34
C ASP A 139 -2.56 -0.98 2.32
N LEU A 140 -3.41 -1.99 2.25
CA LEU A 140 -3.00 -3.40 2.21
C LEU A 140 -2.72 -3.90 0.79
N ASN A 141 -3.19 -3.20 -0.24
CA ASN A 141 -2.97 -3.52 -1.63
C ASN A 141 -1.68 -2.88 -2.17
N ILE A 142 -1.22 -3.38 -3.31
CA ILE A 142 -0.15 -2.73 -4.06
C ILE A 142 -0.82 -1.66 -4.92
N PRO A 143 -0.50 -0.36 -4.76
CA PRO A 143 -1.10 0.66 -5.61
C PRO A 143 -0.63 0.48 -7.06
N SER A 144 -1.53 0.73 -8.03
CA SER A 144 -1.14 0.80 -9.43
C SER A 144 -0.09 1.90 -9.60
N LEU A 145 1.03 1.56 -10.22
CA LEU A 145 2.11 2.55 -10.47
C LEU A 145 1.65 3.69 -11.39
N ASP A 146 0.64 3.44 -12.19
CA ASP A 146 0.11 4.43 -13.14
C ASP A 146 -0.85 5.43 -12.51
N ASP A 147 -1.32 5.15 -11.30
CA ASP A 147 -2.26 6.01 -10.56
C ASP A 147 -1.59 7.22 -9.90
N PHE A 148 -0.24 7.23 -9.79
CA PHE A 148 0.49 8.24 -9.05
C PHE A 148 1.61 8.88 -9.86
N ASP A 149 1.88 10.15 -9.56
CA ASP A 149 3.13 10.82 -9.86
C ASP A 149 4.10 10.62 -8.69
N TYR A 150 5.37 10.39 -9.01
CA TYR A 150 6.42 10.08 -8.04
C TYR A 150 7.50 11.14 -8.10
N THR A 151 7.86 11.70 -6.94
CA THR A 151 8.95 12.67 -6.81
C THR A 151 9.96 12.19 -5.77
N LEU A 152 11.23 12.06 -6.16
CA LEU A 152 12.30 11.84 -5.20
C LEU A 152 12.60 13.17 -4.51
N VAL A 153 12.25 13.27 -3.23
CA VAL A 153 12.38 14.51 -2.44
C VAL A 153 13.80 14.67 -1.91
N LYS A 154 14.35 13.59 -1.35
CA LYS A 154 15.68 13.57 -0.73
C LYS A 154 16.10 12.14 -0.42
N GLU A 155 17.31 12.03 0.11
CA GLU A 155 17.80 10.82 0.77
C GLU A 155 18.03 11.13 2.25
N GLU A 156 17.54 10.29 3.13
CA GLU A 156 17.81 10.39 4.57
C GLU A 156 17.68 9.04 5.25
N ALA A 157 18.30 8.88 6.42
CA ALA A 157 18.18 7.65 7.19
C ALA A 157 16.82 7.60 7.92
N SER A 158 16.20 6.41 7.96
CA SER A 158 15.02 6.12 8.77
C SER A 158 15.19 4.75 9.42
N GLY A 159 14.98 4.66 10.75
CA GLY A 159 15.17 3.41 11.49
C GLY A 159 16.59 2.87 11.41
N GLY A 160 17.62 3.74 11.23
CA GLY A 160 19.02 3.35 11.09
C GLY A 160 19.42 2.87 9.68
N GLU A 161 18.52 2.88 8.71
CA GLU A 161 18.77 2.48 7.33
C GLU A 161 18.79 3.68 6.37
N PRO A 162 19.74 3.75 5.41
CA PRO A 162 19.68 4.73 4.32
C PRO A 162 18.45 4.53 3.46
N CYS A 163 17.68 5.59 3.24
CA CYS A 163 16.42 5.55 2.50
C CYS A 163 16.37 6.59 1.38
N TYR A 164 15.57 6.27 0.36
CA TYR A 164 14.99 7.25 -0.55
C TYR A 164 13.71 7.80 0.07
N VAL A 165 13.50 9.12 0.04
CA VAL A 165 12.24 9.75 0.45
C VAL A 165 11.49 10.12 -0.82
N ILE A 166 10.32 9.51 -1.01
CA ILE A 166 9.54 9.64 -2.25
C ILE A 166 8.14 10.11 -1.90
N ASP A 167 7.72 11.20 -2.54
CA ASP A 167 6.33 11.65 -2.54
C ASP A 167 5.55 10.94 -3.65
N LEU A 168 4.34 10.49 -3.32
CA LEU A 168 3.35 9.90 -4.19
C LEU A 168 2.12 10.81 -4.22
N THR A 169 1.82 11.40 -5.37
CA THR A 169 0.63 12.24 -5.56
C THR A 169 -0.34 11.56 -6.52
N PRO A 170 -1.61 11.32 -6.13
CA PRO A 170 -2.61 10.79 -7.05
C PRO A 170 -2.76 11.67 -8.29
N LYS A 171 -2.79 11.07 -9.48
CA LYS A 171 -2.86 11.80 -10.75
C LYS A 171 -4.20 12.47 -10.98
N THR A 172 -5.28 11.96 -10.40
CA THR A 172 -6.62 12.52 -10.55
C THR A 172 -7.34 12.61 -9.21
N LYS A 173 -8.37 13.44 -9.17
CA LYS A 173 -9.23 13.57 -7.99
C LYS A 173 -9.95 12.25 -7.66
N GLU A 174 -10.36 11.49 -8.66
CA GLU A 174 -11.03 10.20 -8.50
C GLU A 174 -10.11 9.18 -7.81
N ILE A 175 -8.82 9.16 -8.17
CA ILE A 175 -7.81 8.32 -7.50
C ILE A 175 -7.62 8.78 -6.05
N ALA A 176 -7.49 10.09 -5.81
CA ALA A 176 -7.37 10.63 -4.46
C ALA A 176 -8.59 10.30 -3.59
N ASP A 177 -9.80 10.36 -4.17
CA ASP A 177 -11.04 10.01 -3.50
C ASP A 177 -11.13 8.52 -3.16
N ALA A 178 -10.73 7.66 -4.08
CA ALA A 178 -10.69 6.21 -3.87
C ALA A 178 -9.65 5.79 -2.82
N GLU A 179 -8.46 6.40 -2.84
CA GLU A 179 -7.38 6.16 -1.87
C GLU A 179 -7.67 6.77 -0.50
N GLY A 180 -8.40 7.91 -0.46
CA GLY A 180 -8.67 8.68 0.75
C GLY A 180 -7.53 9.62 1.17
N TYR A 181 -6.52 9.83 0.30
CA TYR A 181 -5.33 10.62 0.57
C TYR A 181 -5.04 11.59 -0.57
N SER A 182 -4.60 12.81 -0.23
CA SER A 182 -4.10 13.79 -1.21
C SER A 182 -2.65 13.52 -1.61
N LYS A 183 -1.87 12.94 -0.68
CA LYS A 183 -0.44 12.63 -0.87
C LYS A 183 -0.01 11.53 0.11
N LYS A 184 1.00 10.76 -0.28
CA LYS A 184 1.78 9.89 0.61
C LYS A 184 3.25 10.25 0.48
N THR A 185 4.01 10.15 1.57
CA THR A 185 5.49 10.25 1.56
C THR A 185 6.07 8.98 2.12
N TYR A 186 6.90 8.29 1.36
CA TYR A 186 7.49 7.02 1.75
C TYR A 186 9.00 7.12 1.94
N TRP A 187 9.51 6.49 3.00
CA TRP A 187 10.91 6.17 3.20
C TRP A 187 11.14 4.75 2.73
N VAL A 188 11.90 4.61 1.66
CA VAL A 188 12.18 3.33 1.01
C VAL A 188 13.62 2.94 1.31
N SER A 189 13.83 1.84 2.05
CA SER A 189 15.15 1.27 2.31
C SER A 189 15.90 1.00 1.00
N LYS A 190 17.09 1.58 0.84
CA LYS A 190 17.94 1.37 -0.35
C LYS A 190 18.40 -0.07 -0.50
N ALA A 191 18.65 -0.74 0.63
CA ALA A 191 19.14 -2.12 0.64
C ALA A 191 18.06 -3.14 0.32
N LYS A 192 16.81 -2.90 0.79
CA LYS A 192 15.72 -3.88 0.74
C LYS A 192 14.65 -3.54 -0.31
N MET A 193 14.66 -2.30 -0.86
CA MET A 193 13.59 -1.77 -1.72
C MET A 193 12.21 -2.03 -1.08
N ALA A 194 12.10 -1.68 0.19
CA ALA A 194 10.89 -1.84 1.00
C ALA A 194 10.60 -0.56 1.77
N VAL A 195 9.32 -0.23 1.91
CA VAL A 195 8.88 0.93 2.71
C VAL A 195 9.11 0.62 4.18
N VAL A 196 9.88 1.47 4.87
CA VAL A 196 10.16 1.38 6.33
C VAL A 196 9.35 2.40 7.12
N ARG A 197 8.92 3.49 6.49
CA ARG A 197 8.09 4.54 7.07
C ARG A 197 7.20 5.16 5.99
N GLY A 198 5.99 5.58 6.36
CA GLY A 198 5.08 6.29 5.46
C GLY A 198 4.32 7.40 6.19
N LEU A 199 4.16 8.55 5.56
CA LEU A 199 3.24 9.60 5.98
C LEU A 199 2.09 9.70 4.98
N TYR A 200 0.88 9.83 5.49
CA TYR A 200 -0.34 9.88 4.69
C TYR A 200 -1.09 11.16 5.01
N TYR A 201 -1.42 11.93 4.00
CA TYR A 201 -2.07 13.23 4.14
C TYR A 201 -3.53 13.12 3.70
N ASP A 202 -4.44 13.69 4.49
CA ASP A 202 -5.87 13.73 4.17
C ASP A 202 -6.14 14.61 2.93
N LYS A 203 -7.41 14.71 2.54
CA LYS A 203 -7.82 15.49 1.36
C LYS A 203 -7.55 17.00 1.49
N ASP A 204 -7.41 17.50 2.71
CA ASP A 204 -7.06 18.89 3.00
C ASP A 204 -5.54 19.11 3.09
N GLY A 205 -4.74 18.06 2.84
CA GLY A 205 -3.28 18.11 2.91
C GLY A 205 -2.71 18.08 4.33
N LYS A 206 -3.53 17.79 5.35
CA LYS A 206 -3.07 17.64 6.73
C LYS A 206 -2.58 16.21 6.98
N LEU A 207 -1.55 16.09 7.82
CA LEU A 207 -1.04 14.78 8.22
C LEU A 207 -2.14 13.97 8.94
N LEU A 208 -2.52 12.84 8.34
CA LEU A 208 -3.57 11.96 8.85
C LEU A 208 -2.98 10.75 9.57
N LYS A 209 -2.04 10.03 8.92
CA LYS A 209 -1.50 8.77 9.46
C LYS A 209 0.00 8.68 9.26
N GLU A 210 0.63 7.88 10.12
CA GLU A 210 2.01 7.47 9.99
C GLU A 210 2.12 5.95 10.06
N LEU A 211 2.79 5.37 9.07
CA LEU A 211 3.17 3.96 9.01
C LEU A 211 4.61 3.79 9.45
N ILE A 212 4.87 2.82 10.32
CA ILE A 212 6.20 2.30 10.62
C ILE A 212 6.21 0.80 10.30
N ALA A 213 7.17 0.37 9.49
CA ALA A 213 7.39 -1.04 9.15
C ALA A 213 8.77 -1.48 9.63
N GLN A 214 8.81 -2.56 10.39
CA GLN A 214 10.00 -3.07 11.07
C GLN A 214 10.15 -4.57 10.86
N ASP A 215 11.30 -5.12 11.30
CA ASP A 215 11.63 -6.55 11.18
C ASP A 215 11.40 -7.05 9.74
N ILE A 216 12.01 -6.35 8.76
CA ILE A 216 11.87 -6.66 7.34
C ILE A 216 12.76 -7.86 7.00
N LYS A 217 12.13 -9.02 6.76
CA LYS A 217 12.80 -10.30 6.49
C LYS A 217 12.86 -10.63 5.01
N LEU A 218 13.96 -11.21 4.60
CA LEU A 218 14.14 -11.83 3.28
C LEU A 218 13.46 -13.19 3.29
N LEU A 219 12.33 -13.33 2.60
CA LEU A 219 11.56 -14.57 2.55
C LEU A 219 11.86 -15.42 1.31
N ASP A 220 12.16 -14.78 0.18
CA ASP A 220 12.62 -15.44 -1.03
C ASP A 220 14.00 -14.88 -1.43
N PRO A 221 15.09 -15.57 -1.03
CA PRO A 221 16.46 -15.11 -1.34
C PRO A 221 16.76 -15.11 -2.85
N LYS A 222 16.18 -16.04 -3.60
CA LYS A 222 16.41 -16.16 -5.05
C LYS A 222 15.96 -14.91 -5.80
N ASN A 223 14.79 -14.39 -5.44
CA ASN A 223 14.18 -13.23 -6.10
C ASN A 223 14.29 -11.94 -5.28
N LYS A 224 15.04 -11.96 -4.14
CA LYS A 224 15.20 -10.82 -3.22
C LYS A 224 13.87 -10.22 -2.77
N ARG A 225 12.93 -11.10 -2.32
CA ARG A 225 11.61 -10.67 -1.85
C ARG A 225 11.61 -10.50 -0.34
N TYR A 226 11.13 -9.34 0.09
CA TYR A 226 11.13 -8.94 1.49
C TYR A 226 9.70 -8.71 2.00
N ARG A 227 9.47 -8.97 3.29
CA ARG A 227 8.22 -8.67 3.99
C ARG A 227 8.52 -8.07 5.36
N ALA A 228 7.78 -7.02 5.71
CA ALA A 228 7.77 -6.51 7.07
C ALA A 228 7.01 -7.49 7.97
N MET A 229 7.60 -7.88 9.09
CA MET A 229 6.97 -8.75 10.09
C MET A 229 6.19 -7.93 11.12
N HIS A 230 6.49 -6.65 11.25
CA HIS A 230 5.78 -5.72 12.12
C HIS A 230 5.43 -4.45 11.34
N MET A 231 4.14 -4.09 11.36
CA MET A 231 3.65 -2.83 10.78
C MET A 231 2.75 -2.13 11.79
N GLU A 232 3.01 -0.86 12.03
CA GLU A 232 2.23 -0.02 12.90
C GLU A 232 1.68 1.17 12.09
N MET A 233 0.38 1.45 12.20
CA MET A 233 -0.27 2.62 11.64
C MET A 233 -0.87 3.45 12.77
N VAL A 234 -0.43 4.70 12.88
CA VAL A 234 -0.92 5.66 13.88
C VAL A 234 -1.69 6.76 13.19
N ASN A 235 -2.91 6.98 13.59
CA ASN A 235 -3.69 8.16 13.18
C ASN A 235 -3.24 9.37 14.00
N LYS A 236 -2.67 10.37 13.33
CA LYS A 236 -2.06 11.56 13.96
C LYS A 236 -3.10 12.59 14.37
N GLN A 237 -4.34 12.45 13.92
CA GLN A 237 -5.41 13.40 14.24
C GLN A 237 -6.24 12.97 15.46
N ASN A 238 -6.34 11.65 15.73
CA ASN A 238 -7.13 11.15 16.85
C ASN A 238 -6.36 10.19 17.78
N GLY A 239 -5.08 9.89 17.49
CA GLY A 239 -4.23 9.04 18.33
C GLY A 239 -4.53 7.54 18.26
N ARG A 240 -5.53 7.09 17.50
CA ARG A 240 -5.79 5.66 17.31
C ARG A 240 -4.63 4.98 16.60
N LYS A 241 -4.44 3.69 16.89
CA LYS A 241 -3.31 2.94 16.41
C LYS A 241 -3.72 1.51 16.04
N SER A 242 -3.09 0.96 15.03
CA SER A 242 -3.24 -0.45 14.68
C SER A 242 -1.88 -1.07 14.39
N VAL A 243 -1.70 -2.31 14.84
CA VAL A 243 -0.47 -3.06 14.69
C VAL A 243 -0.76 -4.40 14.01
N PHE A 244 0.02 -4.74 12.99
CA PHE A 244 0.06 -6.05 12.38
C PHE A 244 1.39 -6.72 12.71
N GLU A 245 1.35 -7.84 13.40
CA GLU A 245 2.51 -8.66 13.73
C GLU A 245 2.39 -10.02 13.03
N THR A 246 3.33 -10.35 12.17
CA THR A 246 3.42 -11.68 11.59
C THR A 246 4.03 -12.65 12.59
N LYS A 247 3.21 -13.54 13.13
CA LYS A 247 3.62 -14.54 14.12
C LYS A 247 4.31 -15.74 13.49
N LYS A 248 3.82 -16.16 12.33
CA LYS A 248 4.40 -17.24 11.51
C LYS A 248 4.32 -16.84 10.05
N VAL A 249 5.31 -17.18 9.27
CA VAL A 249 5.30 -17.04 7.82
C VAL A 249 6.14 -18.13 7.19
N SER A 250 5.63 -18.69 6.11
CA SER A 250 6.38 -19.61 5.24
C SER A 250 6.28 -19.12 3.80
N PHE A 251 7.41 -19.20 3.08
CA PHE A 251 7.42 -19.08 1.63
C PHE A 251 7.05 -20.43 1.06
N THR A 252 5.90 -20.51 0.37
CA THR A 252 5.28 -21.77 -0.06
C THR A 252 4.79 -21.65 -1.49
N PRO A 253 5.67 -21.78 -2.50
CA PRO A 253 5.27 -21.70 -3.92
C PRO A 253 4.19 -22.72 -4.32
N SER A 254 4.10 -23.83 -3.57
CA SER A 254 3.09 -24.88 -3.75
C SER A 254 1.73 -24.59 -3.09
N THR A 255 1.50 -23.37 -2.60
CA THR A 255 0.18 -22.97 -2.06
C THR A 255 -0.94 -23.34 -3.05
N LYS A 256 -2.00 -24.00 -2.53
CA LYS A 256 -3.07 -24.59 -3.34
C LYS A 256 -3.93 -23.52 -4.02
N ASP A 257 -4.21 -23.71 -5.30
CA ASP A 257 -5.05 -22.78 -6.07
C ASP A 257 -6.49 -22.71 -5.55
N ASP A 258 -7.01 -23.81 -5.01
CA ASP A 258 -8.35 -23.90 -4.44
C ASP A 258 -8.61 -22.87 -3.33
N TYR A 259 -7.56 -22.44 -2.60
CA TYR A 259 -7.68 -21.43 -1.55
C TYR A 259 -8.22 -20.09 -2.07
N PHE A 260 -7.95 -19.78 -3.33
CA PHE A 260 -8.25 -18.48 -3.91
C PHE A 260 -9.55 -18.49 -4.72
N THR A 261 -10.61 -19.11 -4.17
CA THR A 261 -11.94 -19.17 -4.76
C THR A 261 -12.99 -18.64 -3.77
N THR A 262 -14.10 -18.10 -4.29
CA THR A 262 -15.24 -17.71 -3.45
C THR A 262 -15.86 -18.91 -2.74
N ALA A 263 -15.86 -20.09 -3.39
CA ALA A 263 -16.32 -21.31 -2.78
C ALA A 263 -15.47 -21.72 -1.56
N TYR A 264 -14.13 -21.53 -1.63
CA TYR A 264 -13.27 -21.77 -0.48
C TYR A 264 -13.44 -20.70 0.61
N LEU A 265 -13.68 -19.45 0.20
CA LEU A 265 -13.93 -18.36 1.13
C LEU A 265 -15.14 -18.64 2.03
N GLU A 266 -16.15 -19.34 1.53
CA GLU A 266 -17.41 -19.67 2.24
C GLU A 266 -17.30 -20.93 3.11
N ARG A 267 -16.20 -21.69 3.02
CA ARG A 267 -15.96 -22.84 3.91
C ARG A 267 -15.61 -22.33 5.30
N SER A 268 -16.37 -22.74 6.29
CA SER A 268 -16.13 -22.49 7.72
C SER A 268 -15.03 -23.40 8.27
#